data_0306b22e858b4e6661ce715b8056c785
#
_entry.id   0306b22e858b4e6661ce715b8056c785
#
_cell.length_a   1.000
_cell.length_b   1.000
_cell.length_c   1.000
_cell.angle_alpha   90.00
_cell.angle_beta   90.00
_cell.angle_gamma   90.00
#
_symmetry.space_group_name_H-M   'P 1'
#
loop_
_entity.id
_entity.type
_entity.pdbx_description
1 polymer ?
#
loop_
_entity_poly.entity_id
_entity_poly.type
_entity_poly.pdbx_seq_one_letter_code
_entity_poly.pdbx_strand_id
1 'polypeptide(L)'
;VFKGENKFQKVYDILNKVAGSSIVYVGSRKRAEQVSRDLNQKGISAQFYHAGLSFDERNQRQAAWIQSKLRVMVATNAFGMGINKPDVRTVLHLDLPQTLEAYYQEAGRAGRDGLKAYAVLLFHDQDIVETEKRISRAAVDIKFIKRVYQALSNRYKLAIGSGAGLSFDFIYLDFINDFDLPAYPTVFALKKLENAGLIQLTENIFQKSKVSMLMQREVLYQFQVAHA
;
A
#
# COMPACT_ATOMS: atom_id res chain seq x y z
N VAL A 1 15.68 -11.54 9.96
CA VAL A 1 16.07 -10.49 9.00
C VAL A 1 17.31 -10.97 8.27
N PHE A 2 17.37 -10.83 6.96
CA PHE A 2 18.50 -11.20 6.13
C PHE A 2 18.88 -10.04 5.21
N LYS A 3 20.15 -9.66 5.20
CA LYS A 3 20.76 -8.68 4.31
C LYS A 3 21.61 -9.40 3.28
N GLY A 4 21.39 -9.20 1.97
CA GLY A 4 22.17 -9.88 0.94
C GLY A 4 21.85 -9.41 -0.48
N GLU A 5 22.79 -9.65 -1.40
CA GLU A 5 22.71 -9.16 -2.77
C GLU A 5 21.67 -9.90 -3.64
N ASN A 6 21.49 -11.21 -3.44
CA ASN A 6 20.53 -12.01 -4.22
C ASN A 6 19.35 -12.47 -3.36
N LYS A 7 18.39 -11.55 -3.13
CA LYS A 7 17.19 -11.84 -2.35
C LYS A 7 16.36 -13.00 -2.94
N PHE A 8 16.24 -13.06 -4.26
CA PHE A 8 15.46 -14.12 -4.91
C PHE A 8 16.07 -15.51 -4.68
N GLN A 9 17.39 -15.66 -4.83
CA GLN A 9 18.06 -16.91 -4.54
C GLN A 9 17.83 -17.34 -3.09
N LYS A 10 17.85 -16.39 -2.15
CA LYS A 10 17.57 -16.69 -0.73
C LYS A 10 16.12 -17.13 -0.49
N VAL A 11 15.14 -16.54 -1.19
CA VAL A 11 13.73 -17.01 -1.16
C VAL A 11 13.68 -18.47 -1.63
N TYR A 12 14.31 -18.78 -2.77
CA TYR A 12 14.35 -20.12 -3.32
C TYR A 12 14.97 -21.13 -2.34
N ASP A 13 16.11 -20.80 -1.73
CA ASP A 13 16.80 -21.65 -0.76
C ASP A 13 15.94 -21.92 0.48
N ILE A 14 15.24 -20.90 0.99
CA ILE A 14 14.36 -21.06 2.14
C ILE A 14 13.17 -21.96 1.77
N LEU A 15 12.55 -21.72 0.62
CA LEU A 15 11.43 -22.54 0.15
C LEU A 15 11.80 -24.00 -0.07
N ASN A 16 13.02 -24.27 -0.50
CA ASN A 16 13.52 -25.67 -0.63
C ASN A 16 13.78 -26.35 0.71
N LYS A 17 14.23 -25.59 1.72
CA LYS A 17 14.53 -26.12 3.05
C LYS A 17 13.30 -26.27 3.94
N VAL A 18 12.29 -25.43 3.76
CA VAL A 18 11.08 -25.41 4.59
C VAL A 18 9.90 -25.84 3.73
N ALA A 19 9.46 -27.07 3.91
CA ALA A 19 8.29 -27.62 3.24
C ALA A 19 7.00 -26.97 3.75
N GLY A 20 5.90 -27.09 2.97
CA GLY A 20 4.58 -26.60 3.34
C GLY A 20 4.18 -25.31 2.65
N SER A 21 3.00 -24.81 3.01
CA SER A 21 2.42 -23.59 2.41
C SER A 21 3.22 -22.34 2.77
N SER A 22 3.40 -21.48 1.80
CA SER A 22 4.22 -20.27 1.95
C SER A 22 3.57 -19.05 1.31
N ILE A 23 3.88 -17.87 1.84
CA ILE A 23 3.53 -16.57 1.25
C ILE A 23 4.83 -15.80 0.99
N VAL A 24 4.93 -15.18 -0.18
CA VAL A 24 6.02 -14.25 -0.52
C VAL A 24 5.43 -12.89 -0.82
N TYR A 25 5.67 -11.91 0.04
CA TYR A 25 5.20 -10.55 -0.14
C TYR A 25 6.18 -9.71 -0.97
N VAL A 26 5.63 -8.96 -1.92
CA VAL A 26 6.36 -8.08 -2.83
C VAL A 26 5.67 -6.73 -2.99
N GLY A 27 6.43 -5.69 -3.35
CA GLY A 27 5.97 -4.31 -3.39
C GLY A 27 5.12 -3.93 -4.62
N SER A 28 5.07 -4.75 -5.70
CA SER A 28 4.34 -4.40 -6.91
C SER A 28 3.69 -5.59 -7.60
N ARG A 29 2.64 -5.31 -8.40
CA ARG A 29 1.92 -6.32 -9.22
C ARG A 29 2.87 -7.03 -10.19
N LYS A 30 3.63 -6.24 -10.97
CA LYS A 30 4.60 -6.76 -11.93
C LYS A 30 5.63 -7.69 -11.26
N ARG A 31 6.09 -7.34 -10.06
CA ARG A 31 7.04 -8.16 -9.32
C ARG A 31 6.40 -9.45 -8.79
N ALA A 32 5.13 -9.42 -8.37
CA ALA A 32 4.40 -10.61 -7.96
C ALA A 32 4.30 -11.64 -9.10
N GLU A 33 3.95 -11.17 -10.29
CA GLU A 33 3.91 -12.01 -11.49
C GLU A 33 5.28 -12.58 -11.86
N GLN A 34 6.32 -11.74 -11.85
CA GLN A 34 7.67 -12.16 -12.20
C GLN A 34 8.21 -13.22 -11.23
N VAL A 35 8.15 -12.95 -9.92
CA VAL A 35 8.63 -13.90 -8.90
C VAL A 35 7.86 -15.21 -8.95
N SER A 36 6.55 -15.17 -9.22
CA SER A 36 5.74 -16.39 -9.39
C SER A 36 6.22 -17.22 -10.61
N ARG A 37 6.48 -16.57 -11.75
CA ARG A 37 7.04 -17.25 -12.93
C ARG A 37 8.40 -17.89 -12.64
N ASP A 38 9.29 -17.12 -12.00
CA ASP A 38 10.65 -17.58 -11.69
C ASP A 38 10.65 -18.77 -10.73
N LEU A 39 9.74 -18.79 -9.75
CA LEU A 39 9.57 -19.94 -8.85
C LEU A 39 9.05 -21.17 -9.58
N ASN A 40 8.08 -21.02 -10.48
CA ASN A 40 7.57 -22.13 -11.30
C ASN A 40 8.65 -22.69 -12.23
N GLN A 41 9.49 -21.86 -12.84
CA GLN A 41 10.62 -22.30 -13.65
C GLN A 41 11.64 -23.13 -12.84
N LYS A 42 11.74 -22.87 -11.54
CA LYS A 42 12.57 -23.63 -10.61
C LYS A 42 11.84 -24.83 -9.97
N GLY A 43 10.64 -25.19 -10.46
CA GLY A 43 9.87 -26.35 -9.99
C GLY A 43 9.09 -26.12 -8.69
N ILE A 44 8.97 -24.89 -8.22
CA ILE A 44 8.14 -24.54 -7.05
C ILE A 44 6.78 -24.05 -7.51
N SER A 45 5.70 -24.79 -7.20
CA SER A 45 4.33 -24.41 -7.54
C SER A 45 3.93 -23.09 -6.89
N ALA A 46 3.82 -22.04 -7.70
CA ALA A 46 3.54 -20.68 -7.26
C ALA A 46 2.49 -19.99 -8.14
N GLN A 47 1.64 -19.17 -7.51
CA GLN A 47 0.72 -18.26 -8.18
C GLN A 47 0.88 -16.85 -7.60
N PHE A 48 0.52 -15.84 -8.38
CA PHE A 48 0.54 -14.46 -7.90
C PHE A 48 -0.86 -13.96 -7.52
N TYR A 49 -0.89 -12.97 -6.59
CA TYR A 49 -2.13 -12.37 -6.11
C TYR A 49 -1.94 -10.86 -5.90
N HIS A 50 -2.81 -10.07 -6.53
CA HIS A 50 -2.83 -8.61 -6.37
C HIS A 50 -4.21 -8.02 -6.73
N ALA A 51 -4.46 -6.78 -6.35
CA ALA A 51 -5.73 -6.09 -6.56
C ALA A 51 -6.11 -5.87 -8.05
N GLY A 52 -5.17 -6.04 -8.99
CA GLY A 52 -5.43 -5.93 -10.42
C GLY A 52 -6.02 -7.19 -11.07
N LEU A 53 -6.12 -8.29 -10.33
CA LEU A 53 -6.82 -9.50 -10.78
C LEU A 53 -8.34 -9.31 -10.66
N SER A 54 -9.10 -9.99 -11.53
CA SER A 54 -10.54 -10.08 -11.39
C SER A 54 -10.96 -10.77 -10.08
N PHE A 55 -12.20 -10.61 -9.69
CA PHE A 55 -12.72 -11.25 -8.48
C PHE A 55 -12.62 -12.79 -8.56
N ASP A 56 -12.97 -13.35 -9.71
CA ASP A 56 -12.95 -14.80 -9.94
C ASP A 56 -11.52 -15.36 -9.91
N GLU A 57 -10.56 -14.70 -10.55
CA GLU A 57 -9.15 -15.11 -10.50
C GLU A 57 -8.61 -15.08 -9.07
N ARG A 58 -8.95 -14.05 -8.30
CA ARG A 58 -8.54 -13.96 -6.89
C ARG A 58 -9.08 -15.11 -6.07
N ASN A 59 -10.37 -15.40 -6.21
CA ASN A 59 -11.03 -16.49 -5.49
C ASN A 59 -10.46 -17.86 -5.88
N GLN A 60 -10.26 -18.11 -7.16
CA GLN A 60 -9.71 -19.37 -7.67
C GLN A 60 -8.30 -19.62 -7.12
N ARG A 61 -7.40 -18.62 -7.20
CA ARG A 61 -6.03 -18.76 -6.72
C ARG A 61 -5.96 -18.90 -5.21
N GLN A 62 -6.77 -18.14 -4.48
CA GLN A 62 -6.89 -18.25 -3.04
C GLN A 62 -7.40 -19.62 -2.62
N ALA A 63 -8.46 -20.14 -3.25
CA ALA A 63 -9.01 -21.47 -2.96
C ALA A 63 -7.97 -22.58 -3.24
N ALA A 64 -7.25 -22.51 -4.36
CA ALA A 64 -6.20 -23.47 -4.69
C ALA A 64 -5.09 -23.48 -3.64
N TRP A 65 -4.70 -22.30 -3.13
CA TRP A 65 -3.68 -22.20 -2.09
C TRP A 65 -4.19 -22.68 -0.72
N ILE A 66 -5.43 -22.34 -0.33
CA ILE A 66 -6.04 -22.83 0.92
C ILE A 66 -6.13 -24.36 0.90
N GLN A 67 -6.52 -24.96 -0.23
CA GLN A 67 -6.63 -26.41 -0.42
C GLN A 67 -5.26 -27.11 -0.60
N SER A 68 -4.16 -26.40 -0.45
CA SER A 68 -2.79 -26.93 -0.64
C SER A 68 -2.50 -27.51 -2.04
N LYS A 69 -3.34 -27.20 -3.04
CA LYS A 69 -3.08 -27.50 -4.47
C LYS A 69 -1.98 -26.58 -5.04
N LEU A 70 -1.73 -25.48 -4.38
CA LEU A 70 -0.72 -24.50 -4.67
C LEU A 70 0.15 -24.30 -3.42
N ARG A 71 1.46 -24.37 -3.57
CA ARG A 71 2.38 -24.26 -2.44
C ARG A 71 2.67 -22.83 -2.03
N VAL A 72 2.96 -21.96 -2.99
CA VAL A 72 3.44 -20.60 -2.74
C VAL A 72 2.48 -19.58 -3.32
N MET A 73 2.03 -18.64 -2.49
CA MET A 73 1.33 -17.44 -2.94
C MET A 73 2.30 -16.26 -2.95
N VAL A 74 2.58 -15.71 -4.13
CA VAL A 74 3.38 -14.49 -4.28
C VAL A 74 2.42 -13.30 -4.37
N ALA A 75 2.45 -12.39 -3.41
CA ALA A 75 1.39 -11.42 -3.27
C ALA A 75 1.87 -9.99 -2.94
N THR A 76 1.06 -9.02 -3.33
CA THR A 76 1.11 -7.68 -2.73
C THR A 76 0.29 -7.68 -1.42
N ASN A 77 0.28 -6.54 -0.72
CA ASN A 77 -0.55 -6.32 0.49
C ASN A 77 -2.07 -6.58 0.28
N ALA A 78 -2.53 -6.71 -0.98
CA ALA A 78 -3.91 -7.08 -1.28
C ALA A 78 -4.27 -8.51 -0.83
N PHE A 79 -3.28 -9.38 -0.58
CA PHE A 79 -3.48 -10.74 -0.08
C PHE A 79 -3.38 -10.76 1.44
N GLY A 80 -4.52 -10.79 2.09
CA GLY A 80 -4.45 -10.79 3.55
C GLY A 80 -5.79 -10.79 4.27
N MET A 81 -6.63 -9.80 4.10
CA MET A 81 -7.91 -9.75 4.82
C MET A 81 -8.77 -10.99 4.55
N GLY A 82 -9.26 -11.61 5.63
CA GLY A 82 -10.14 -12.79 5.53
C GLY A 82 -9.41 -14.12 5.21
N ILE A 83 -8.07 -14.13 5.08
CA ILE A 83 -7.34 -15.38 4.83
C ILE A 83 -7.01 -16.06 6.16
N ASN A 84 -7.59 -17.25 6.34
CA ASN A 84 -7.32 -18.09 7.49
C ASN A 84 -6.85 -19.48 7.04
N LYS A 85 -5.53 -19.63 6.84
CA LYS A 85 -4.84 -20.91 6.61
C LYS A 85 -3.88 -21.14 7.76
N PRO A 86 -4.12 -22.16 8.62
CA PRO A 86 -3.35 -22.33 9.86
C PRO A 86 -1.92 -22.83 9.61
N ASP A 87 -1.73 -23.64 8.59
CA ASP A 87 -0.51 -24.39 8.28
C ASP A 87 0.49 -23.64 7.38
N VAL A 88 0.51 -22.31 7.43
CA VAL A 88 1.53 -21.52 6.70
C VAL A 88 2.87 -21.68 7.40
N ARG A 89 3.84 -22.30 6.70
CA ARG A 89 5.17 -22.56 7.28
C ARG A 89 6.15 -21.42 7.08
N THR A 90 5.94 -20.59 6.05
CA THR A 90 6.87 -19.49 5.77
C THR A 90 6.15 -18.28 5.25
N VAL A 91 6.45 -17.11 5.83
CA VAL A 91 6.09 -15.80 5.30
C VAL A 91 7.38 -15.04 4.99
N LEU A 92 7.60 -14.75 3.72
CA LEU A 92 8.81 -14.09 3.23
C LEU A 92 8.46 -12.69 2.71
N HIS A 93 9.19 -11.69 3.14
CA HIS A 93 9.11 -10.34 2.58
C HIS A 93 10.34 -10.12 1.69
N LEU A 94 10.11 -10.08 0.39
CA LEU A 94 11.13 -9.82 -0.62
C LEU A 94 11.38 -8.33 -0.82
N ASP A 95 10.38 -7.52 -0.49
CA ASP A 95 10.43 -6.06 -0.42
C ASP A 95 10.00 -5.59 0.97
N LEU A 96 10.48 -4.40 1.38
CA LEU A 96 10.11 -3.83 2.67
C LEU A 96 8.61 -3.51 2.71
N PRO A 97 7.88 -3.92 3.76
CA PRO A 97 6.51 -3.51 4.00
C PRO A 97 6.39 -1.98 4.12
N GLN A 98 5.22 -1.45 3.84
CA GLN A 98 5.02 0.00 3.88
C GLN A 98 5.03 0.56 5.29
N THR A 99 4.55 -0.21 6.27
CA THR A 99 4.51 0.14 7.69
C THR A 99 4.84 -1.07 8.56
N LEU A 100 5.14 -0.82 9.82
CA LEU A 100 5.41 -1.87 10.80
C LEU A 100 4.16 -2.70 11.09
N GLU A 101 2.99 -2.08 11.11
CA GLU A 101 1.70 -2.73 11.29
C GLU A 101 1.42 -3.71 10.13
N ALA A 102 1.68 -3.29 8.89
CA ALA A 102 1.57 -4.17 7.72
C ALA A 102 2.48 -5.39 7.87
N TYR A 103 3.74 -5.18 8.29
CA TYR A 103 4.66 -6.28 8.57
C TYR A 103 4.09 -7.27 9.60
N TYR A 104 3.59 -6.79 10.72
CA TYR A 104 3.03 -7.67 11.76
C TYR A 104 1.78 -8.42 11.27
N GLN A 105 0.90 -7.75 10.54
CA GLN A 105 -0.30 -8.39 9.97
C GLN A 105 0.06 -9.47 8.95
N GLU A 106 1.08 -9.25 8.14
CA GLU A 106 1.55 -10.18 7.12
C GLU A 106 2.36 -11.33 7.75
N ALA A 107 3.32 -11.04 8.59
CA ALA A 107 4.14 -12.02 9.31
C ALA A 107 3.31 -12.92 10.25
N GLY A 108 2.29 -12.35 10.90
CA GLY A 108 1.36 -13.06 11.79
C GLY A 108 0.45 -14.09 11.11
N ARG A 109 0.63 -14.34 9.80
CA ARG A 109 -0.02 -15.44 9.09
C ARG A 109 0.73 -16.75 9.23
N ALA A 110 2.00 -16.71 9.63
CA ALA A 110 2.81 -17.88 9.84
C ALA A 110 2.41 -18.62 11.12
N GLY A 111 2.26 -19.96 11.04
CA GLY A 111 2.15 -20.84 12.20
C GLY A 111 0.93 -20.65 13.10
N ARG A 112 -0.22 -20.31 12.54
CA ARG A 112 -1.47 -20.16 13.32
C ARG A 112 -1.98 -21.45 13.96
N ASP A 113 -1.44 -22.59 13.55
CA ASP A 113 -1.67 -23.92 14.15
C ASP A 113 -0.76 -24.18 15.36
N GLY A 114 0.05 -23.23 15.78
CA GLY A 114 1.01 -23.36 16.87
C GLY A 114 2.28 -24.13 16.52
N LEU A 115 2.41 -24.65 15.28
CA LEU A 115 3.61 -25.34 14.86
C LEU A 115 4.69 -24.37 14.37
N LYS A 116 5.94 -24.84 14.38
CA LYS A 116 7.10 -24.04 13.98
C LYS A 116 6.92 -23.46 12.56
N ALA A 117 7.03 -22.16 12.44
CA ALA A 117 6.94 -21.41 11.21
C ALA A 117 7.96 -20.26 11.20
N TYR A 118 8.20 -19.69 10.03
CA TYR A 118 9.23 -18.69 9.85
C TYR A 118 8.66 -17.43 9.18
N ALA A 119 8.89 -16.27 9.79
CA ALA A 119 8.70 -14.98 9.17
C ALA A 119 10.08 -14.38 8.86
N VAL A 120 10.38 -14.13 7.58
CA VAL A 120 11.70 -13.68 7.13
C VAL A 120 11.56 -12.41 6.31
N LEU A 121 12.26 -11.37 6.73
CA LEU A 121 12.40 -10.13 5.98
C LEU A 121 13.76 -10.12 5.26
N LEU A 122 13.72 -10.01 3.94
CA LEU A 122 14.90 -9.88 3.08
C LEU A 122 15.04 -8.43 2.64
N PHE A 123 16.18 -7.82 2.89
CA PHE A 123 16.41 -6.45 2.48
C PHE A 123 17.83 -6.24 1.95
N HIS A 124 18.00 -5.20 1.16
CA HIS A 124 19.25 -4.67 0.66
C HIS A 124 19.38 -3.22 1.14
N ASP A 125 20.60 -2.68 1.26
CA ASP A 125 20.79 -1.28 1.66
C ASP A 125 20.05 -0.31 0.74
N GLN A 126 19.96 -0.64 -0.54
CA GLN A 126 19.23 0.15 -1.51
C GLN A 126 17.73 0.25 -1.21
N ASP A 127 17.11 -0.80 -0.63
CA ASP A 127 15.71 -0.77 -0.21
C ASP A 127 15.48 0.28 0.90
N ILE A 128 16.46 0.44 1.80
CA ILE A 128 16.42 1.46 2.85
C ILE A 128 16.46 2.85 2.22
N VAL A 129 17.43 3.09 1.34
CA VAL A 129 17.57 4.37 0.63
C VAL A 129 16.31 4.72 -0.16
N GLU A 130 15.72 3.75 -0.86
CA GLU A 130 14.48 3.96 -1.61
C GLU A 130 13.28 4.24 -0.68
N THR A 131 13.23 3.57 0.47
CA THR A 131 12.21 3.81 1.49
C THR A 131 12.35 5.20 2.10
N GLU A 132 13.57 5.63 2.45
CA GLU A 132 13.83 6.97 2.94
C GLU A 132 13.46 8.05 1.92
N LYS A 133 13.81 7.85 0.65
CA LYS A 133 13.37 8.74 -0.45
C LYS A 133 11.84 8.80 -0.56
N ARG A 134 11.16 7.66 -0.41
CA ARG A 134 9.70 7.60 -0.43
C ARG A 134 9.09 8.36 0.74
N ILE A 135 9.62 8.17 1.95
CA ILE A 135 9.19 8.89 3.16
C ILE A 135 9.43 10.40 2.99
N SER A 136 10.62 10.79 2.53
CA SER A 136 10.96 12.20 2.31
C SER A 136 10.07 12.87 1.25
N ARG A 137 9.70 12.14 0.18
CA ARG A 137 8.73 12.62 -0.82
C ARG A 137 7.31 12.71 -0.27
N ALA A 138 6.96 11.86 0.70
CA ALA A 138 5.67 11.90 1.40
C ALA A 138 5.63 12.94 2.53
N ALA A 139 6.81 13.38 3.02
CA ALA A 139 6.94 14.47 3.98
C ALA A 139 6.72 15.81 3.25
N VAL A 140 5.46 16.19 3.15
CA VAL A 140 5.06 17.44 2.50
C VAL A 140 5.12 18.55 3.53
N ASP A 141 5.85 19.66 3.22
CA ASP A 141 5.93 20.84 4.08
C ASP A 141 4.52 21.46 4.31
N ILE A 142 4.28 21.94 5.50
CA ILE A 142 3.04 22.62 5.87
C ILE A 142 2.69 23.79 4.95
N LYS A 143 3.71 24.52 4.46
CA LYS A 143 3.51 25.60 3.49
C LYS A 143 2.92 25.07 2.18
N PHE A 144 3.37 23.91 1.72
CA PHE A 144 2.83 23.29 0.51
C PHE A 144 1.41 22.75 0.75
N ILE A 145 1.13 22.17 1.92
CA ILE A 145 -0.24 21.74 2.28
C ILE A 145 -1.20 22.93 2.27
N LYS A 146 -0.79 24.05 2.86
CA LYS A 146 -1.56 25.32 2.83
C LYS A 146 -1.78 25.80 1.38
N ARG A 147 -0.75 25.72 0.51
CA ARG A 147 -0.87 26.08 -0.92
C ARG A 147 -1.90 25.18 -1.64
N VAL A 148 -1.88 23.87 -1.40
CA VAL A 148 -2.86 22.93 -1.98
C VAL A 148 -4.28 23.22 -1.49
N TYR A 149 -4.46 23.50 -0.19
CA TYR A 149 -5.76 23.86 0.37
C TYR A 149 -6.29 25.19 -0.22
N GLN A 150 -5.42 26.18 -0.35
CA GLN A 150 -5.76 27.46 -1.02
C GLN A 150 -6.14 27.25 -2.49
N ALA A 151 -5.42 26.40 -3.22
CA ALA A 151 -5.74 26.05 -4.60
C ALA A 151 -7.12 25.39 -4.73
N LEU A 152 -7.48 24.49 -3.80
CA LEU A 152 -8.84 23.92 -3.73
C LEU A 152 -9.89 25.00 -3.51
N SER A 153 -9.66 25.89 -2.53
CA SER A 153 -10.59 27.00 -2.23
C SER A 153 -10.76 27.92 -3.44
N ASN A 154 -9.68 28.25 -4.13
CA ASN A 154 -9.71 29.08 -5.35
C ASN A 154 -10.45 28.41 -6.50
N ARG A 155 -10.22 27.10 -6.73
CA ARG A 155 -10.91 26.34 -7.77
C ARG A 155 -12.42 26.38 -7.65
N TYR A 156 -12.91 26.24 -6.41
CA TYR A 156 -14.34 26.22 -6.12
C TYR A 156 -14.90 27.58 -5.66
N LYS A 157 -14.09 28.63 -5.73
CA LYS A 157 -14.48 30.02 -5.34
C LYS A 157 -15.00 30.08 -3.90
N LEU A 158 -14.39 29.34 -3.01
CA LEU A 158 -14.75 29.30 -1.59
C LEU A 158 -13.82 30.21 -0.78
N ALA A 159 -14.37 30.90 0.21
CA ALA A 159 -13.54 31.53 1.23
C ALA A 159 -12.87 30.44 2.09
N ILE A 160 -11.62 30.66 2.53
CA ILE A 160 -10.90 29.73 3.40
C ILE A 160 -11.72 29.48 4.67
N GLY A 161 -11.95 28.20 5.00
CA GLY A 161 -12.75 27.77 6.16
C GLY A 161 -14.27 27.82 5.93
N SER A 162 -14.72 28.03 4.68
CA SER A 162 -16.12 27.91 4.29
C SER A 162 -16.34 26.64 3.44
N GLY A 163 -17.59 26.34 3.12
CA GLY A 163 -17.95 25.22 2.25
C GLY A 163 -18.18 23.90 2.98
N ALA A 164 -18.28 23.90 4.31
CA ALA A 164 -18.63 22.71 5.08
C ALA A 164 -19.91 22.05 4.55
N GLY A 165 -19.85 20.74 4.23
CA GLY A 165 -20.96 19.98 3.67
C GLY A 165 -21.15 20.11 2.16
N LEU A 166 -20.39 20.98 1.46
CA LEU A 166 -20.41 21.06 0.01
C LEU A 166 -19.55 19.98 -0.62
N SER A 167 -20.01 19.44 -1.74
CA SER A 167 -19.29 18.42 -2.53
C SER A 167 -19.14 18.90 -3.98
N PHE A 168 -17.96 18.66 -4.55
CA PHE A 168 -17.61 19.11 -5.89
C PHE A 168 -17.00 17.95 -6.70
N ASP A 169 -17.24 17.95 -8.01
CA ASP A 169 -16.50 17.05 -8.91
C ASP A 169 -15.02 17.44 -8.93
N PHE A 170 -14.14 16.47 -8.79
CA PHE A 170 -12.71 16.69 -8.71
C PHE A 170 -11.95 15.83 -9.72
N ILE A 171 -11.30 16.47 -10.69
CA ILE A 171 -10.40 15.84 -11.64
C ILE A 171 -8.98 16.23 -11.26
N TYR A 172 -8.24 15.25 -10.74
CA TYR A 172 -6.90 15.46 -10.19
C TYR A 172 -5.91 16.05 -11.19
N LEU A 173 -5.89 15.56 -12.44
CA LEU A 173 -4.97 16.05 -13.48
C LEU A 173 -5.24 17.51 -13.83
N ASP A 174 -6.51 17.90 -13.96
CA ASP A 174 -6.87 19.30 -14.23
C ASP A 174 -6.45 20.18 -13.06
N PHE A 175 -6.68 19.72 -11.83
CA PHE A 175 -6.31 20.48 -10.63
C PHE A 175 -4.82 20.79 -10.54
N ILE A 176 -3.95 19.77 -10.77
CA ILE A 176 -2.51 20.00 -10.69
C ILE A 176 -2.01 20.88 -11.84
N ASN A 177 -2.60 20.77 -13.04
CA ASN A 177 -2.23 21.59 -14.17
C ASN A 177 -2.68 23.05 -14.01
N ASP A 178 -3.92 23.29 -13.54
CA ASP A 178 -4.47 24.64 -13.35
C ASP A 178 -3.69 25.48 -12.31
N PHE A 179 -3.10 24.82 -11.32
CA PHE A 179 -2.39 25.47 -10.21
C PHE A 179 -0.87 25.23 -10.19
N ASP A 180 -0.32 24.64 -11.25
CA ASP A 180 1.11 24.30 -11.36
C ASP A 180 1.62 23.59 -10.10
N LEU A 181 0.96 22.47 -9.77
CA LEU A 181 1.27 21.69 -8.58
C LEU A 181 2.01 20.40 -8.97
N PRO A 182 3.08 20.04 -8.25
CA PRO A 182 3.78 18.78 -8.50
C PRO A 182 2.90 17.58 -8.13
N ALA A 183 2.77 16.61 -9.06
CA ALA A 183 1.81 15.52 -8.94
C ALA A 183 1.95 14.70 -7.63
N TYR A 184 3.12 14.15 -7.33
CA TYR A 184 3.30 13.31 -6.15
C TYR A 184 3.09 14.06 -4.81
N PRO A 185 3.74 15.20 -4.56
CA PRO A 185 3.50 15.96 -3.33
C PRO A 185 2.05 16.37 -3.14
N THR A 186 1.31 16.68 -4.22
CA THR A 186 -0.10 17.08 -4.13
C THR A 186 -1.00 15.94 -3.64
N VAL A 187 -0.76 14.68 -4.06
CA VAL A 187 -1.50 13.52 -3.52
C VAL A 187 -1.29 13.40 -2.00
N PHE A 188 -0.04 13.56 -1.53
CA PHE A 188 0.24 13.47 -0.10
C PHE A 188 -0.35 14.65 0.68
N ALA A 189 -0.33 15.86 0.11
CA ALA A 189 -0.97 17.03 0.72
C ALA A 189 -2.49 16.82 0.86
N LEU A 190 -3.16 16.33 -0.19
CA LEU A 190 -4.58 16.00 -0.15
C LEU A 190 -4.90 14.95 0.92
N LYS A 191 -4.10 13.87 1.02
CA LYS A 191 -4.26 12.87 2.08
C LYS A 191 -4.03 13.44 3.48
N LYS A 192 -3.08 14.35 3.65
CA LYS A 192 -2.87 15.04 4.94
C LYS A 192 -4.07 15.92 5.31
N LEU A 193 -4.64 16.64 4.35
CA LEU A 193 -5.86 17.44 4.55
C LEU A 193 -7.06 16.55 4.90
N GLU A 194 -7.20 15.39 4.26
CA GLU A 194 -8.24 14.40 4.56
C GLU A 194 -8.07 13.81 5.97
N ASN A 195 -6.87 13.37 6.33
CA ASN A 195 -6.58 12.83 7.67
C ASN A 195 -6.76 13.87 8.78
N ALA A 196 -6.59 15.16 8.46
CA ALA A 196 -6.87 16.27 9.37
C ALA A 196 -8.38 16.64 9.42
N GLY A 197 -9.24 15.96 8.67
CA GLY A 197 -10.67 16.23 8.62
C GLY A 197 -11.05 17.55 7.93
N LEU A 198 -10.13 18.11 7.12
CA LEU A 198 -10.37 19.37 6.40
C LEU A 198 -11.14 19.17 5.10
N ILE A 199 -10.94 18.04 4.47
CA ILE A 199 -11.62 17.60 3.24
C ILE A 199 -11.95 16.11 3.36
N GLN A 200 -12.83 15.64 2.49
CA GLN A 200 -13.07 14.22 2.24
C GLN A 200 -12.93 13.95 0.76
N LEU A 201 -12.13 12.94 0.40
CA LEU A 201 -11.99 12.46 -0.97
C LEU A 201 -12.75 11.15 -1.12
N THR A 202 -13.58 11.06 -2.16
CA THR A 202 -14.26 9.82 -2.53
C THR A 202 -13.68 9.30 -3.84
N GLU A 203 -13.09 8.12 -3.81
CA GLU A 203 -12.67 7.39 -5.00
C GLU A 203 -13.82 6.48 -5.43
N ASN A 204 -14.46 6.80 -6.54
CA ASN A 204 -15.52 5.96 -7.09
C ASN A 204 -15.07 5.42 -8.46
N ILE A 205 -15.10 4.10 -8.62
CA ILE A 205 -14.64 3.42 -9.86
C ILE A 205 -15.51 3.80 -11.08
N PHE A 206 -16.74 4.27 -10.85
CA PHE A 206 -17.72 4.61 -11.91
C PHE A 206 -18.19 6.07 -11.89
N GLN A 207 -17.69 6.91 -11.00
CA GLN A 207 -18.02 8.34 -10.93
C GLN A 207 -16.74 9.17 -10.80
N LYS A 208 -16.80 10.43 -11.21
CA LYS A 208 -15.70 11.38 -11.00
C LYS A 208 -15.40 11.49 -9.51
N SER A 209 -14.12 11.51 -9.16
CA SER A 209 -13.69 11.77 -7.78
C SER A 209 -14.29 13.07 -7.27
N LYS A 210 -14.70 13.08 -6.01
CA LYS A 210 -15.27 14.28 -5.35
C LYS A 210 -14.35 14.72 -4.23
N VAL A 211 -14.28 16.03 -4.00
CA VAL A 211 -13.69 16.63 -2.82
C VAL A 211 -14.79 17.34 -2.02
N SER A 212 -14.88 17.07 -0.73
CA SER A 212 -15.82 17.74 0.18
C SER A 212 -15.04 18.48 1.26
N MET A 213 -15.44 19.70 1.55
CA MET A 213 -14.86 20.49 2.62
C MET A 213 -15.63 20.20 3.92
N LEU A 214 -14.92 19.76 4.96
CA LEU A 214 -15.54 19.33 6.22
C LEU A 214 -15.41 20.36 7.35
N MET A 215 -14.53 21.36 7.18
CA MET A 215 -14.10 22.18 8.30
C MET A 215 -14.71 23.57 8.32
N GLN A 216 -15.09 24.01 9.53
CA GLN A 216 -15.41 25.40 9.88
C GLN A 216 -14.13 26.17 10.26
N ARG A 217 -14.21 27.50 10.21
CA ARG A 217 -13.08 28.44 10.38
C ARG A 217 -12.31 28.26 11.69
N GLU A 218 -13.00 27.95 12.77
CA GLU A 218 -12.45 27.81 14.12
C GLU A 218 -11.47 26.64 14.22
N VAL A 219 -11.80 25.51 13.60
CA VAL A 219 -10.98 24.30 13.62
C VAL A 219 -9.74 24.45 12.73
N LEU A 220 -9.86 25.21 11.63
CA LEU A 220 -8.71 25.53 10.78
C LEU A 220 -7.66 26.35 11.54
N TYR A 221 -8.10 27.30 12.36
CA TYR A 221 -7.20 28.11 13.20
C TYR A 221 -6.43 27.23 14.21
N GLN A 222 -7.10 26.32 14.90
CA GLN A 222 -6.46 25.37 15.81
C GLN A 222 -5.43 24.49 15.10
N PHE A 223 -5.74 24.00 13.89
CA PHE A 223 -4.80 23.24 13.09
C PHE A 223 -3.56 24.05 12.70
N GLN A 224 -3.73 25.32 12.35
CA GLN A 224 -2.61 26.20 12.00
C GLN A 224 -1.71 26.50 13.21
N VAL A 225 -2.30 26.66 14.42
CA VAL A 225 -1.56 26.91 15.67
C VAL A 225 -0.80 25.68 16.13
N ALA A 226 -1.40 24.50 15.98
CA ALA A 226 -0.76 23.23 16.38
C ALA A 226 0.43 22.82 15.48
N HIS A 227 0.57 23.43 14.29
CA HIS A 227 1.58 23.07 13.28
C HIS A 227 2.38 24.29 12.80
N ALA A 228 2.40 25.39 13.56
CA ALA A 228 3.24 26.57 13.35
C ALA A 228 4.58 26.40 14.07
#